data_403fd0b085d27e95f25de046c25127c2
#
_entry.id   403fd0b085d27e95f25de046c25127c2
#
_cell.length_a   1.000
_cell.length_b   1.000
_cell.length_c   1.000
_cell.angle_alpha   90.00
_cell.angle_beta   90.00
_cell.angle_gamma   90.00
#
_symmetry.space_group_name_H-M   'P 1'
#
loop_
_entity.id
_entity.type
_entity.pdbx_description
1 polymer ?
#
loop_
_entity_poly.entity_id
_entity_poly.type
_entity_poly.pdbx_seq_one_letter_code
_entity_poly.pdbx_strand_id
1 'polypeptide(L)'
;MNPVSIASPKHLLPAMASLGLGLFTCSVQADFISDSKARIEMRNHYINRDFRQANAAQSKAEEWAQGFTARIESGYTEGTLGFGLDALGELGLKLDSSPDRRGTGLLPFGPNSHEPADEFSELGLTGKLRLSKSVLKIGTLQPLLPVATYNDTRLLGSTFQGGLLTSQEISGLTVNAGRLTEANLRDSSSNDDIGYGAARSDHFDFAGASYAFSPQLSLSYYYGKLEQIYRQHYLGLLHTQPLGGGFSLRSDLRYFDSRGDGAERAGRIDNRNFNSMFSLIKGPHKISATWQQLSGDSAFPFLNGGDPYVVNLVTYNTYTRAEEDSWQLRYDYDFAAMGLPGLTFMTRYTDGRHVKAGTVDNGRETERDTDITYVIQSGPLKDLNIRWRNVTFRSGNGLTTDLDENRLILGYTLALW
;
A
#
# COMPACT_ATOMS: atom_id res chain seq x y z
N MET A 1 -54.67 9.41 -43.92
CA MET A 1 -53.92 9.01 -42.71
C MET A 1 -52.83 8.08 -43.18
N ASN A 2 -51.61 8.63 -43.36
CA ASN A 2 -50.47 7.86 -43.88
C ASN A 2 -49.64 7.31 -42.70
N PRO A 3 -49.14 6.07 -42.77
CA PRO A 3 -48.24 5.54 -41.76
C PRO A 3 -46.80 6.02 -42.01
N VAL A 4 -46.16 6.44 -40.94
CA VAL A 4 -44.77 6.88 -40.88
C VAL A 4 -43.83 5.66 -40.99
N SER A 5 -42.96 5.71 -42.00
CA SER A 5 -41.90 4.73 -42.25
C SER A 5 -40.78 4.89 -41.21
N ILE A 6 -40.42 3.81 -40.49
CA ILE A 6 -39.27 3.74 -39.60
C ILE A 6 -38.05 3.30 -40.41
N ALA A 7 -37.08 4.19 -40.56
CA ALA A 7 -35.79 3.91 -41.19
C ALA A 7 -34.83 3.17 -40.22
N SER A 8 -34.33 2.01 -40.64
CA SER A 8 -33.27 1.28 -39.98
C SER A 8 -31.92 2.03 -39.99
N PRO A 9 -31.17 2.02 -38.93
CA PRO A 9 -29.81 2.54 -38.96
C PRO A 9 -28.83 1.55 -39.64
N LYS A 10 -28.12 2.05 -40.63
CA LYS A 10 -27.04 1.33 -41.33
C LYS A 10 -25.83 1.20 -40.39
N HIS A 11 -25.38 -0.01 -40.23
CA HIS A 11 -24.12 -0.36 -39.56
C HIS A 11 -22.92 0.26 -40.32
N LEU A 12 -22.23 1.21 -39.68
CA LEU A 12 -20.92 1.66 -40.10
C LEU A 12 -19.88 0.81 -39.35
N LEU A 13 -19.26 -0.10 -40.04
CA LEU A 13 -18.02 -0.77 -39.59
C LEU A 13 -16.88 0.24 -39.68
N PRO A 14 -16.08 0.43 -38.63
CA PRO A 14 -14.80 1.15 -38.79
C PRO A 14 -13.79 0.23 -39.45
N ALA A 15 -13.14 0.75 -40.47
CA ALA A 15 -12.04 0.11 -41.20
C ALA A 15 -10.88 -0.12 -40.20
N MET A 16 -10.51 -1.37 -40.01
CA MET A 16 -9.24 -1.76 -39.36
C MET A 16 -8.10 -1.33 -40.27
N ALA A 17 -7.34 -0.31 -39.85
CA ALA A 17 -6.05 0.00 -40.44
C ALA A 17 -5.09 -1.14 -40.05
N SER A 18 -4.75 -1.97 -41.03
CA SER A 18 -3.70 -2.97 -40.95
C SER A 18 -2.34 -2.25 -40.90
N LEU A 19 -1.83 -2.00 -39.68
CA LEU A 19 -0.40 -1.72 -39.52
C LEU A 19 0.36 -3.01 -39.77
N GLY A 20 1.11 -3.05 -40.88
CA GLY A 20 2.03 -4.11 -41.21
C GLY A 20 3.13 -4.23 -40.15
N LEU A 21 3.00 -5.18 -39.21
CA LEU A 21 4.11 -5.66 -38.43
C LEU A 21 5.02 -6.49 -39.33
N GLY A 22 6.16 -5.92 -39.71
CA GLY A 22 7.23 -6.64 -40.36
C GLY A 22 7.68 -7.83 -39.52
N LEU A 23 7.75 -8.99 -40.15
CA LEU A 23 8.25 -10.25 -39.60
C LEU A 23 9.70 -10.08 -39.13
N PHE A 24 9.89 -9.82 -37.84
CA PHE A 24 11.17 -10.04 -37.14
C PHE A 24 11.20 -11.48 -36.64
N THR A 25 12.21 -12.21 -37.10
CA THR A 25 12.41 -13.64 -36.97
C THR A 25 12.55 -14.17 -35.54
N CYS A 26 12.04 -15.31 -35.34
CA CYS A 26 11.81 -16.28 -34.26
C CYS A 26 12.77 -16.43 -33.06
N SER A 27 13.85 -15.72 -32.86
CA SER A 27 14.72 -15.89 -31.69
C SER A 27 14.37 -14.95 -30.51
N VAL A 28 13.78 -13.79 -30.78
CA VAL A 28 13.41 -12.78 -29.77
C VAL A 28 12.22 -13.18 -28.90
N GLN A 29 11.45 -14.17 -29.33
CA GLN A 29 10.18 -14.57 -28.70
C GLN A 29 10.36 -15.57 -27.55
N ALA A 30 11.49 -16.27 -27.48
CA ALA A 30 11.70 -17.33 -26.49
C ALA A 30 11.85 -16.77 -25.07
N ASP A 31 12.77 -15.82 -24.85
CA ASP A 31 13.04 -15.28 -23.51
C ASP A 31 11.91 -14.37 -22.98
N PHE A 32 11.24 -13.64 -23.86
CA PHE A 32 10.10 -12.79 -23.49
C PHE A 32 8.93 -13.61 -22.91
N ILE A 33 8.64 -14.79 -23.48
CA ILE A 33 7.56 -15.68 -23.06
C ILE A 33 8.05 -16.68 -22.03
N SER A 34 9.22 -17.31 -22.25
CA SER A 34 9.75 -18.38 -21.37
C SER A 34 10.08 -17.88 -19.96
N ASP A 35 10.52 -16.62 -19.82
CA ASP A 35 10.81 -16.00 -18.56
C ASP A 35 9.60 -15.26 -17.96
N SER A 36 8.44 -15.33 -18.63
CA SER A 36 7.20 -14.73 -18.12
C SER A 36 6.69 -15.50 -16.90
N LYS A 37 6.02 -14.78 -16.02
CA LYS A 37 5.35 -15.34 -14.84
C LYS A 37 3.93 -14.83 -14.79
N ALA A 38 3.01 -15.72 -14.47
CA ALA A 38 1.63 -15.34 -14.23
C ALA A 38 1.12 -15.98 -12.94
N ARG A 39 0.35 -15.19 -12.18
CA ARG A 39 -0.28 -15.65 -10.95
C ARG A 39 -1.61 -14.94 -10.72
N ILE A 40 -2.47 -15.60 -9.97
CA ILE A 40 -3.71 -15.02 -9.44
C ILE A 40 -3.61 -15.06 -7.91
N GLU A 41 -3.69 -13.90 -7.30
CA GLU A 41 -3.78 -13.72 -5.86
C GLU A 41 -5.26 -13.57 -5.49
N MET A 42 -5.76 -14.41 -4.59
CA MET A 42 -7.13 -14.42 -4.13
C MET A 42 -7.16 -13.99 -2.67
N ARG A 43 -8.03 -13.04 -2.33
CA ARG A 43 -8.20 -12.53 -0.97
C ARG A 43 -9.68 -12.49 -0.61
N ASN A 44 -10.10 -13.36 0.31
CA ASN A 44 -11.39 -13.26 0.96
C ASN A 44 -11.22 -12.44 2.24
N HIS A 45 -11.96 -11.36 2.40
CA HIS A 45 -11.75 -10.45 3.50
C HIS A 45 -13.09 -10.07 4.15
N TYR A 46 -13.24 -10.40 5.42
CA TYR A 46 -14.35 -9.98 6.27
C TYR A 46 -13.83 -9.02 7.32
N ILE A 47 -14.52 -7.88 7.49
CA ILE A 47 -14.29 -6.88 8.54
C ILE A 47 -15.59 -6.62 9.26
N ASN A 48 -15.55 -6.74 10.59
CA ASN A 48 -16.60 -6.25 11.48
C ASN A 48 -15.98 -5.23 12.43
N ARG A 49 -16.53 -4.02 12.44
CA ARG A 49 -16.13 -2.89 13.27
C ARG A 49 -17.32 -2.43 14.08
N ASP A 50 -17.21 -2.45 15.39
CA ASP A 50 -18.23 -2.04 16.34
C ASP A 50 -17.83 -0.70 16.97
N PHE A 51 -18.62 0.34 16.72
CA PHE A 51 -18.40 1.69 17.25
C PHE A 51 -19.00 1.79 18.66
N ARG A 52 -18.21 2.28 19.62
CA ARG A 52 -18.51 2.22 21.05
C ARG A 52 -19.27 3.43 21.60
N GLN A 53 -19.30 4.56 20.89
CA GLN A 53 -20.05 5.73 21.33
C GLN A 53 -21.54 5.60 20.94
N ALA A 54 -22.42 5.90 21.89
CA ALA A 54 -23.87 5.89 21.67
C ALA A 54 -24.37 6.87 20.59
N ASN A 55 -23.60 7.93 20.32
CA ASN A 55 -23.88 8.95 19.32
C ASN A 55 -23.04 8.79 18.03
N ALA A 56 -22.42 7.64 17.80
CA ALA A 56 -21.75 7.35 16.55
C ALA A 56 -22.74 7.45 15.37
N ALA A 57 -22.27 7.92 14.21
CA ALA A 57 -23.10 8.08 13.00
C ALA A 57 -23.71 6.74 12.55
N GLN A 58 -23.05 5.64 12.83
CA GLN A 58 -23.54 4.27 12.68
C GLN A 58 -22.99 3.41 13.82
N SER A 59 -23.73 2.38 14.25
CA SER A 59 -23.30 1.51 15.36
C SER A 59 -22.21 0.55 14.98
N LYS A 60 -22.14 0.16 13.71
CA LYS A 60 -21.14 -0.77 13.15
C LYS A 60 -20.80 -0.46 11.71
N ALA A 61 -19.62 -0.92 11.26
CA ALA A 61 -19.29 -1.10 9.86
C ALA A 61 -18.91 -2.57 9.65
N GLU A 62 -19.57 -3.24 8.71
CA GLU A 62 -19.39 -4.68 8.49
C GLU A 62 -19.49 -4.98 7.01
N GLU A 63 -18.41 -5.49 6.44
CA GLU A 63 -18.31 -5.80 5.02
C GLU A 63 -17.57 -7.11 4.81
N TRP A 64 -18.03 -7.87 3.83
CA TRP A 64 -17.41 -9.11 3.38
C TRP A 64 -17.25 -9.06 1.87
N ALA A 65 -16.05 -9.31 1.39
CA ALA A 65 -15.71 -9.19 -0.02
C ALA A 65 -14.68 -10.22 -0.48
N GLN A 66 -14.69 -10.52 -1.78
CA GLN A 66 -13.71 -11.38 -2.44
C GLN A 66 -12.91 -10.55 -3.46
N GLY A 67 -11.59 -10.55 -3.30
CA GLY A 67 -10.65 -9.92 -4.23
C GLY A 67 -9.92 -10.95 -5.08
N PHE A 68 -9.62 -10.57 -6.32
CA PHE A 68 -8.75 -11.28 -7.25
C PHE A 68 -7.76 -10.28 -7.84
N THR A 69 -6.46 -10.59 -7.77
CA THR A 69 -5.41 -9.81 -8.42
C THR A 69 -4.65 -10.73 -9.36
N ALA A 70 -4.83 -10.56 -10.66
CA ALA A 70 -4.08 -11.26 -11.70
C ALA A 70 -2.84 -10.45 -12.07
N ARG A 71 -1.67 -11.07 -12.04
CA ARG A 71 -0.40 -10.46 -12.43
C ARG A 71 0.27 -11.29 -13.52
N ILE A 72 0.61 -10.62 -14.61
CA ILE A 72 1.41 -11.19 -15.71
C ILE A 72 2.64 -10.31 -15.84
N GLU A 73 3.80 -10.90 -15.66
CA GLU A 73 5.10 -10.25 -15.79
C GLU A 73 5.87 -10.90 -16.92
N SER A 74 6.08 -10.19 -18.05
CA SER A 74 6.88 -10.75 -19.13
C SER A 74 8.35 -10.83 -18.77
N GLY A 75 9.11 -11.67 -19.46
CA GLY A 75 10.56 -11.53 -19.57
C GLY A 75 10.94 -10.27 -20.34
N TYR A 76 12.18 -10.21 -20.81
CA TYR A 76 12.68 -9.12 -21.66
C TYR A 76 13.11 -9.68 -23.02
N THR A 77 12.99 -8.85 -24.05
CA THR A 77 13.60 -9.18 -25.35
C THR A 77 15.12 -9.27 -25.22
N GLU A 78 15.75 -10.11 -26.06
CA GLU A 78 17.20 -10.21 -26.15
C GLU A 78 17.84 -8.90 -26.62
N GLY A 79 19.12 -8.72 -26.29
CA GLY A 79 19.94 -7.59 -26.73
C GLY A 79 20.39 -6.69 -25.58
N THR A 80 21.17 -5.67 -25.93
CA THR A 80 21.67 -4.68 -24.95
C THR A 80 20.54 -3.89 -24.31
N LEU A 81 19.47 -3.65 -25.07
CA LEU A 81 18.25 -2.98 -24.64
C LEU A 81 17.11 -4.01 -24.66
N GLY A 82 16.62 -4.39 -23.49
CA GLY A 82 15.53 -5.33 -23.32
C GLY A 82 14.19 -4.63 -23.11
N PHE A 83 13.15 -5.06 -23.85
CA PHE A 83 11.78 -4.58 -23.69
C PHE A 83 10.93 -5.64 -23.00
N GLY A 84 9.99 -5.22 -22.16
CA GLY A 84 9.04 -6.08 -21.47
C GLY A 84 7.70 -5.39 -21.28
N LEU A 85 6.67 -6.18 -20.94
CA LEU A 85 5.32 -5.70 -20.67
C LEU A 85 4.73 -6.48 -19.52
N ASP A 86 4.26 -5.77 -18.48
CA ASP A 86 3.51 -6.36 -17.38
C ASP A 86 2.03 -5.98 -17.49
N ALA A 87 1.14 -6.84 -16.99
CA ALA A 87 -0.28 -6.59 -16.87
C ALA A 87 -0.74 -6.89 -15.45
N LEU A 88 -1.59 -6.01 -14.92
CA LEU A 88 -2.28 -6.12 -13.64
C LEU A 88 -3.77 -6.09 -13.88
N GLY A 89 -4.52 -7.08 -13.41
CA GLY A 89 -5.96 -7.08 -13.37
C GLY A 89 -6.44 -7.23 -11.93
N GLU A 90 -7.26 -6.32 -11.44
CA GLU A 90 -7.84 -6.37 -10.11
C GLU A 90 -9.36 -6.40 -10.18
N LEU A 91 -9.99 -7.26 -9.36
CA LEU A 91 -11.44 -7.40 -9.28
C LEU A 91 -11.84 -7.62 -7.81
N GLY A 92 -12.67 -6.72 -7.29
CA GLY A 92 -13.33 -6.85 -6.00
C GLY A 92 -14.81 -7.13 -6.16
N LEU A 93 -15.32 -8.14 -5.46
CA LEU A 93 -16.71 -8.55 -5.47
C LEU A 93 -17.28 -8.45 -4.06
N LYS A 94 -18.44 -7.78 -3.91
CA LYS A 94 -19.21 -7.74 -2.67
C LYS A 94 -19.82 -9.12 -2.40
N LEU A 95 -19.59 -9.67 -1.23
CA LEU A 95 -20.26 -10.85 -0.72
C LEU A 95 -21.38 -10.45 0.24
N ASP A 96 -21.11 -9.46 1.10
CA ASP A 96 -22.11 -8.91 2.03
C ASP A 96 -21.71 -7.50 2.48
N SER A 97 -22.63 -6.56 2.38
CA SER A 97 -22.62 -5.21 2.94
C SER A 97 -23.97 -4.52 2.71
N SER A 98 -24.20 -3.36 3.34
CA SER A 98 -25.40 -2.52 3.14
C SER A 98 -25.10 -1.06 3.50
N PRO A 99 -25.97 -0.10 3.09
CA PRO A 99 -25.74 1.33 3.34
C PRO A 99 -25.55 1.71 4.81
N ASP A 100 -26.16 0.97 5.74
CA ASP A 100 -26.12 1.23 7.20
C ASP A 100 -24.90 0.64 7.91
N ARG A 101 -24.08 -0.18 7.23
CA ARG A 101 -22.89 -0.83 7.80
C ARG A 101 -21.65 -0.79 6.91
N ARG A 102 -21.60 0.17 5.97
CA ARG A 102 -20.49 0.42 5.04
C ARG A 102 -19.28 1.07 5.72
N GLY A 103 -18.21 1.25 4.96
CA GLY A 103 -17.10 2.16 5.32
C GLY A 103 -15.94 1.48 6.03
N THR A 104 -15.75 0.18 5.84
CA THR A 104 -14.52 -0.49 6.29
C THR A 104 -13.34 -0.23 5.36
N GLY A 105 -13.60 0.27 4.13
CA GLY A 105 -12.64 0.46 3.05
C GLY A 105 -12.35 -0.82 2.28
N LEU A 106 -13.25 -1.84 2.35
CA LEU A 106 -13.22 -3.00 1.47
C LEU A 106 -13.91 -2.74 0.15
N LEU A 107 -15.02 -1.99 0.19
CA LEU A 107 -15.89 -1.73 -0.95
C LEU A 107 -16.04 -0.22 -1.15
N PRO A 108 -16.02 0.28 -2.40
CA PRO A 108 -16.45 1.63 -2.69
C PRO A 108 -17.95 1.77 -2.46
N PHE A 109 -18.43 2.97 -2.16
CA PHE A 109 -19.84 3.25 -2.03
C PHE A 109 -20.21 4.59 -2.64
N GLY A 110 -21.44 4.70 -3.15
CA GLY A 110 -21.96 5.92 -3.77
C GLY A 110 -22.04 7.07 -2.77
N PRO A 111 -21.58 8.29 -3.11
CA PRO A 111 -21.52 9.42 -2.19
C PRO A 111 -22.90 9.86 -1.67
N ASN A 112 -23.96 9.66 -2.45
CA ASN A 112 -25.33 10.05 -2.10
C ASN A 112 -26.20 8.86 -1.67
N SER A 113 -26.13 7.73 -2.39
CA SER A 113 -26.92 6.52 -2.08
C SER A 113 -26.37 5.79 -0.86
N HIS A 114 -25.07 5.94 -0.58
CA HIS A 114 -24.34 5.16 0.39
C HIS A 114 -24.34 3.64 0.12
N GLU A 115 -24.81 3.23 -1.05
CA GLU A 115 -24.86 1.82 -1.44
C GLU A 115 -23.45 1.33 -1.77
N PRO A 116 -22.96 0.25 -1.10
CA PRO A 116 -21.70 -0.39 -1.44
C PRO A 116 -21.80 -1.03 -2.84
N ALA A 117 -20.80 -0.79 -3.68
CA ALA A 117 -20.74 -1.35 -5.03
C ALA A 117 -20.72 -2.88 -4.99
N ASP A 118 -21.42 -3.52 -5.92
CA ASP A 118 -21.42 -4.98 -6.07
C ASP A 118 -20.07 -5.50 -6.58
N GLU A 119 -19.42 -4.70 -7.44
CA GLU A 119 -18.09 -4.97 -7.99
C GLU A 119 -17.31 -3.68 -8.24
N PHE A 120 -16.00 -3.80 -8.25
CA PHE A 120 -15.08 -2.76 -8.69
C PHE A 120 -13.80 -3.40 -9.21
N SER A 121 -13.13 -2.74 -10.16
CA SER A 121 -12.01 -3.37 -10.86
C SER A 121 -11.04 -2.35 -11.42
N GLU A 122 -9.81 -2.82 -11.68
CA GLU A 122 -8.78 -2.08 -12.40
C GLU A 122 -8.08 -2.99 -13.40
N LEU A 123 -7.70 -2.43 -14.55
CA LEU A 123 -6.79 -3.06 -15.52
C LEU A 123 -5.62 -2.11 -15.77
N GLY A 124 -4.42 -2.56 -15.44
CA GLY A 124 -3.19 -1.81 -15.58
C GLY A 124 -2.20 -2.49 -16.53
N LEU A 125 -1.49 -1.68 -17.31
CA LEU A 125 -0.38 -2.13 -18.15
C LEU A 125 0.88 -1.34 -17.81
N THR A 126 2.05 -2.00 -17.88
CA THR A 126 3.35 -1.39 -17.59
C THR A 126 4.38 -1.82 -18.62
N GLY A 127 4.79 -0.87 -19.47
CA GLY A 127 5.95 -1.06 -20.33
C GLY A 127 7.25 -1.04 -19.52
N LYS A 128 8.17 -1.96 -19.85
CA LYS A 128 9.48 -2.07 -19.19
C LYS A 128 10.60 -1.93 -20.19
N LEU A 129 11.62 -1.16 -19.83
CA LEU A 129 12.85 -1.00 -20.58
C LEU A 129 14.03 -1.33 -19.67
N ARG A 130 14.85 -2.30 -20.04
CA ARG A 130 16.05 -2.70 -19.30
C ARG A 130 17.31 -2.37 -20.09
N LEU A 131 18.23 -1.69 -19.44
CA LEU A 131 19.60 -1.50 -19.91
C LEU A 131 20.55 -1.89 -18.78
N SER A 132 21.34 -2.95 -18.97
CA SER A 132 22.22 -3.50 -17.93
C SER A 132 21.43 -3.83 -16.64
N LYS A 133 21.75 -3.18 -15.51
CA LYS A 133 21.05 -3.29 -14.22
C LYS A 133 20.09 -2.14 -13.94
N SER A 134 19.74 -1.37 -14.97
CA SER A 134 18.79 -0.27 -14.89
C SER A 134 17.50 -0.64 -15.60
N VAL A 135 16.35 -0.40 -14.94
CA VAL A 135 15.01 -0.68 -15.46
C VAL A 135 14.15 0.57 -15.34
N LEU A 136 13.59 1.00 -16.47
CA LEU A 136 12.52 2.00 -16.53
C LEU A 136 11.18 1.29 -16.69
N LYS A 137 10.22 1.59 -15.82
CA LYS A 137 8.83 1.16 -15.91
C LYS A 137 7.93 2.36 -16.19
N ILE A 138 6.99 2.24 -17.12
CA ILE A 138 6.02 3.29 -17.46
C ILE A 138 4.64 2.67 -17.57
N GLY A 139 3.66 3.22 -16.87
CA GLY A 139 2.27 2.76 -16.81
C GLY A 139 1.76 2.63 -15.39
N THR A 140 1.08 1.52 -15.09
CA THR A 140 0.50 1.23 -13.77
C THR A 140 1.57 0.69 -12.82
N LEU A 141 1.79 1.38 -11.70
CA LEU A 141 2.86 1.12 -10.76
C LEU A 141 2.33 0.89 -9.35
N GLN A 142 3.02 0.03 -8.58
CA GLN A 142 2.82 -0.15 -7.14
C GLN A 142 4.16 0.09 -6.41
N PRO A 143 4.58 1.36 -6.24
CA PRO A 143 5.88 1.68 -5.64
C PRO A 143 5.89 1.35 -4.14
N LEU A 144 7.07 0.92 -3.65
CA LEU A 144 7.37 0.69 -2.22
C LEU A 144 8.59 1.54 -1.83
N LEU A 145 8.45 2.86 -1.94
CA LEU A 145 9.49 3.83 -1.62
C LEU A 145 9.07 4.67 -0.42
N PRO A 146 10.01 5.17 0.39
CA PRO A 146 9.67 5.94 1.61
C PRO A 146 8.77 7.15 1.39
N VAL A 147 8.85 7.77 0.20
CA VAL A 147 8.04 8.94 -0.18
C VAL A 147 6.86 8.60 -1.08
N ALA A 148 6.75 7.34 -1.54
CA ALA A 148 5.67 6.84 -2.39
C ALA A 148 5.46 5.33 -2.13
N THR A 149 4.59 5.00 -1.18
CA THR A 149 4.26 3.61 -0.82
C THR A 149 2.81 3.35 -1.18
N TYR A 150 2.53 2.35 -2.05
CA TYR A 150 1.15 1.97 -2.35
C TYR A 150 0.48 1.30 -1.15
N ASN A 151 -0.85 1.30 -1.11
CA ASN A 151 -1.65 0.74 -0.02
C ASN A 151 -2.24 -0.62 -0.41
N ASP A 152 -1.85 -1.69 0.31
CA ASP A 152 -2.38 -3.06 0.17
C ASP A 152 -2.99 -3.57 1.49
N THR A 153 -3.69 -2.70 2.23
CA THR A 153 -4.17 -3.03 3.58
C THR A 153 -5.62 -3.53 3.62
N ARG A 154 -6.28 -3.66 2.46
CA ARG A 154 -7.69 -4.12 2.33
C ARG A 154 -7.82 -5.22 1.28
N LEU A 155 -8.86 -5.14 0.43
CA LEU A 155 -9.21 -6.18 -0.53
C LEU A 155 -8.26 -6.21 -1.72
N LEU A 156 -8.06 -5.06 -2.36
CA LEU A 156 -7.17 -4.84 -3.50
C LEU A 156 -6.05 -3.88 -3.10
N GLY A 157 -5.01 -3.78 -3.93
CA GLY A 157 -3.95 -2.80 -3.78
C GLY A 157 -4.32 -1.49 -4.47
N SER A 158 -3.81 -0.36 -3.99
CA SER A 158 -3.84 0.88 -4.77
C SER A 158 -2.77 0.86 -5.85
N THR A 159 -2.96 1.66 -6.90
CA THR A 159 -1.99 1.81 -7.96
C THR A 159 -1.74 3.29 -8.28
N PHE A 160 -0.67 3.55 -9.02
CA PHE A 160 -0.32 4.88 -9.50
C PHE A 160 0.01 4.80 -10.99
N GLN A 161 -0.38 5.82 -11.76
CA GLN A 161 0.07 5.99 -13.14
C GLN A 161 1.34 6.83 -13.16
N GLY A 162 2.33 6.43 -13.97
CA GLY A 162 3.57 7.21 -14.08
C GLY A 162 4.75 6.46 -14.63
N GLY A 163 5.95 6.94 -14.26
CA GLY A 163 7.23 6.32 -14.62
C GLY A 163 8.14 6.16 -13.41
N LEU A 164 8.85 5.04 -13.34
CA LEU A 164 9.81 4.68 -12.29
C LEU A 164 11.06 4.10 -12.92
N LEU A 165 12.18 4.78 -12.75
CA LEU A 165 13.53 4.28 -13.01
C LEU A 165 14.09 3.67 -11.75
N THR A 166 14.60 2.44 -11.84
CA THR A 166 15.42 1.78 -10.81
C THR A 166 16.76 1.40 -11.41
N SER A 167 17.87 1.78 -10.77
CA SER A 167 19.23 1.47 -11.23
C SER A 167 20.05 0.84 -10.11
N GLN A 168 20.75 -0.25 -10.44
CA GLN A 168 21.63 -1.01 -9.56
C GLN A 168 23.02 -1.24 -10.21
N GLU A 169 23.49 -0.29 -10.99
CA GLU A 169 24.77 -0.37 -11.71
C GLU A 169 25.97 -0.45 -10.77
N ILE A 170 25.85 0.20 -9.60
CA ILE A 170 26.90 0.22 -8.57
C ILE A 170 26.52 -0.81 -7.48
N SER A 171 27.46 -1.67 -7.15
CA SER A 171 27.24 -2.68 -6.09
C SER A 171 26.87 -2.03 -4.76
N GLY A 172 25.81 -2.54 -4.13
CA GLY A 172 25.27 -2.02 -2.88
C GLY A 172 24.41 -0.77 -3.01
N LEU A 173 24.39 -0.10 -4.18
CA LEU A 173 23.61 1.11 -4.42
C LEU A 173 22.37 0.79 -5.25
N THR A 174 21.18 1.17 -4.75
CA THR A 174 19.95 1.21 -5.52
C THR A 174 19.49 2.66 -5.62
N VAL A 175 19.36 3.17 -6.83
CA VAL A 175 18.84 4.51 -7.14
C VAL A 175 17.43 4.38 -7.72
N ASN A 176 16.52 5.22 -7.25
CA ASN A 176 15.17 5.33 -7.80
C ASN A 176 14.88 6.80 -8.17
N ALA A 177 14.22 7.01 -9.31
CA ALA A 177 13.70 8.31 -9.70
C ALA A 177 12.44 8.12 -10.54
N GLY A 178 11.51 9.06 -10.45
CA GLY A 178 10.29 8.94 -11.25
C GLY A 178 9.31 10.08 -11.06
N ARG A 179 8.17 9.91 -11.74
CA ARG A 179 7.01 10.80 -11.69
C ARG A 179 5.73 9.98 -11.66
N LEU A 180 4.82 10.35 -10.78
CA LEU A 180 3.45 9.81 -10.70
C LEU A 180 2.47 10.94 -11.03
N THR A 181 1.40 10.62 -11.76
CA THR A 181 0.41 11.61 -12.24
C THR A 181 -0.98 11.36 -11.71
N GLU A 182 -1.35 10.08 -11.53
CA GLU A 182 -2.67 9.66 -11.07
C GLU A 182 -2.54 8.57 -10.03
N ALA A 183 -3.59 8.37 -9.23
CA ALA A 183 -3.71 7.29 -8.27
C ALA A 183 -5.08 6.61 -8.43
N ASN A 184 -5.11 5.27 -8.45
CA ASN A 184 -6.30 4.49 -8.21
C ASN A 184 -6.30 4.04 -6.75
N LEU A 185 -7.35 4.38 -6.02
CA LEU A 185 -7.46 3.99 -4.61
C LEU A 185 -7.83 2.51 -4.52
N ARG A 186 -7.43 1.86 -3.44
CA ARG A 186 -7.68 0.42 -3.18
C ARG A 186 -9.15 0.00 -3.17
N ASP A 187 -10.09 0.94 -3.11
CA ASP A 187 -11.54 0.79 -3.13
C ASP A 187 -12.15 1.71 -4.20
N SER A 188 -11.55 1.74 -5.39
CA SER A 188 -12.00 2.54 -6.54
C SER A 188 -11.81 1.77 -7.84
N SER A 189 -12.56 2.14 -8.88
CA SER A 189 -12.34 1.72 -10.27
C SER A 189 -11.81 2.86 -11.15
N SER A 190 -11.50 4.02 -10.56
CA SER A 190 -11.12 5.22 -11.30
C SER A 190 -9.74 5.69 -10.90
N ASN A 191 -8.96 6.12 -11.89
CA ASN A 191 -7.78 6.93 -11.67
C ASN A 191 -8.19 8.38 -11.42
N ASP A 192 -7.72 8.93 -10.31
CA ASP A 192 -7.90 10.34 -9.96
C ASP A 192 -6.54 11.06 -10.05
N ASP A 193 -6.58 12.38 -10.25
CA ASP A 193 -5.38 13.20 -10.14
C ASP A 193 -4.67 12.95 -8.82
N ILE A 194 -3.34 12.86 -8.87
CA ILE A 194 -2.54 12.63 -7.66
C ILE A 194 -2.74 13.78 -6.66
N GLY A 195 -2.75 13.48 -5.36
CA GLY A 195 -3.07 14.50 -4.36
C GLY A 195 -2.72 14.15 -2.93
N TYR A 196 -3.05 15.08 -2.04
CA TYR A 196 -3.02 14.93 -0.59
C TYR A 196 -4.31 15.50 0.02
N GLY A 197 -5.06 14.67 0.76
CA GLY A 197 -6.38 15.04 1.26
C GLY A 197 -7.33 15.42 0.12
N ALA A 198 -7.94 16.61 0.19
CA ALA A 198 -8.81 17.13 -0.85
C ALA A 198 -8.07 17.85 -2.00
N ALA A 199 -6.80 18.22 -1.78
CA ALA A 199 -6.01 18.94 -2.78
C ALA A 199 -5.50 18.00 -3.87
N ARG A 200 -5.49 18.46 -5.11
CA ARG A 200 -5.03 17.74 -6.29
C ARG A 200 -3.85 18.46 -6.91
N SER A 201 -2.99 17.69 -7.57
CA SER A 201 -1.75 18.11 -8.21
C SER A 201 -1.61 17.45 -9.58
N ASP A 202 -0.86 18.07 -10.46
CA ASP A 202 -0.58 17.54 -11.79
C ASP A 202 0.39 16.35 -11.72
N HIS A 203 1.30 16.35 -10.74
CA HIS A 203 2.28 15.26 -10.60
C HIS A 203 2.99 15.27 -9.25
N PHE A 204 3.58 14.11 -8.95
CA PHE A 204 4.52 13.88 -7.86
C PHE A 204 5.86 13.42 -8.43
N ASP A 205 6.91 14.23 -8.25
CA ASP A 205 8.27 13.90 -8.62
C ASP A 205 9.03 13.32 -7.43
N PHE A 206 9.86 12.31 -7.66
CA PHE A 206 10.69 11.74 -6.61
C PHE A 206 12.03 11.25 -7.14
N ALA A 207 13.03 11.32 -6.28
CA ALA A 207 14.34 10.71 -6.50
C ALA A 207 14.98 10.34 -5.17
N GLY A 208 15.77 9.28 -5.17
CA GLY A 208 16.49 8.87 -3.98
C GLY A 208 17.34 7.64 -4.19
N ALA A 209 18.03 7.24 -3.13
CA ALA A 209 18.91 6.10 -3.17
C ALA A 209 18.98 5.41 -1.81
N SER A 210 19.27 4.11 -1.85
CA SER A 210 19.64 3.30 -0.69
C SER A 210 20.99 2.67 -0.94
N TYR A 211 21.90 2.75 0.04
CA TYR A 211 23.23 2.16 -0.04
C TYR A 211 23.45 1.15 1.11
N ALA A 212 23.73 -0.09 0.74
CA ALA A 212 24.11 -1.15 1.66
C ALA A 212 25.63 -1.14 1.86
N PHE A 213 26.10 -0.59 2.98
CA PHE A 213 27.54 -0.59 3.37
C PHE A 213 28.01 -1.98 3.73
N SER A 214 27.11 -2.79 4.25
CA SER A 214 27.31 -4.20 4.57
C SER A 214 25.96 -4.91 4.58
N PRO A 215 25.90 -6.26 4.69
CA PRO A 215 24.63 -6.97 4.90
C PRO A 215 23.86 -6.53 6.16
N GLN A 216 24.54 -5.87 7.10
CA GLN A 216 23.96 -5.43 8.36
C GLN A 216 23.61 -3.95 8.41
N LEU A 217 24.17 -3.10 7.54
CA LEU A 217 24.01 -1.64 7.60
C LEU A 217 23.62 -1.06 6.24
N SER A 218 22.49 -0.37 6.19
CA SER A 218 22.09 0.43 5.03
C SER A 218 21.63 1.83 5.43
N LEU A 219 21.89 2.80 4.55
CA LEU A 219 21.39 4.16 4.63
C LEU A 219 20.57 4.45 3.38
N SER A 220 19.52 5.26 3.55
CA SER A 220 18.65 5.67 2.45
C SER A 220 18.36 7.16 2.55
N TYR A 221 18.32 7.82 1.40
CA TYR A 221 17.84 9.19 1.27
C TYR A 221 16.89 9.28 0.08
N TYR A 222 15.72 9.92 0.29
CA TYR A 222 14.75 10.20 -0.77
C TYR A 222 14.22 11.60 -0.65
N TYR A 223 13.90 12.18 -1.80
CA TYR A 223 13.18 13.42 -1.95
C TYR A 223 11.92 13.17 -2.76
N GLY A 224 10.79 13.76 -2.33
CA GLY A 224 9.52 13.74 -3.04
C GLY A 224 8.92 15.14 -3.07
N LYS A 225 8.27 15.50 -4.20
CA LYS A 225 7.59 16.78 -4.38
C LYS A 225 6.24 16.55 -5.04
N LEU A 226 5.16 16.82 -4.29
CA LEU A 226 3.81 16.94 -4.83
C LEU A 226 3.60 18.39 -5.24
N GLU A 227 3.58 18.64 -6.56
CA GLU A 227 3.61 19.98 -7.14
C GLU A 227 2.50 20.87 -6.58
N GLN A 228 2.83 22.10 -6.15
CA GLN A 228 1.94 23.10 -5.54
C GLN A 228 1.30 22.68 -4.20
N ILE A 229 1.77 21.60 -3.57
CA ILE A 229 1.23 21.12 -2.29
C ILE A 229 2.33 20.94 -1.26
N TYR A 230 3.29 20.02 -1.46
CA TYR A 230 4.40 19.81 -0.51
C TYR A 230 5.65 19.25 -1.16
N ARG A 231 6.78 19.44 -0.46
CA ARG A 231 8.03 18.73 -0.68
C ARG A 231 8.44 18.00 0.60
N GLN A 232 9.09 16.85 0.45
CA GLN A 232 9.44 15.97 1.57
C GLN A 232 10.83 15.39 1.37
N HIS A 233 11.66 15.48 2.41
CA HIS A 233 12.94 14.80 2.52
C HIS A 233 12.81 13.62 3.47
N TYR A 234 13.41 12.50 3.12
CA TYR A 234 13.50 11.30 3.94
C TYR A 234 14.95 10.89 4.13
N LEU A 235 15.31 10.53 5.36
CA LEU A 235 16.58 9.90 5.71
C LEU A 235 16.27 8.65 6.53
N GLY A 236 16.84 7.49 6.15
CA GLY A 236 16.63 6.22 6.82
C GLY A 236 17.95 5.51 7.14
N LEU A 237 18.02 4.85 8.29
CA LEU A 237 19.09 3.95 8.69
C LEU A 237 18.49 2.63 9.13
N LEU A 238 18.96 1.53 8.55
CA LEU A 238 18.64 0.17 8.99
C LEU A 238 19.95 -0.54 9.39
N HIS A 239 20.00 -1.03 10.64
CA HIS A 239 21.15 -1.73 11.17
C HIS A 239 20.70 -3.00 11.90
N THR A 240 21.44 -4.10 11.71
CA THR A 240 21.24 -5.36 12.44
C THR A 240 22.55 -5.77 13.09
N GLN A 241 22.58 -5.74 14.41
CA GLN A 241 23.76 -6.07 15.22
C GLN A 241 23.58 -7.45 15.87
N PRO A 242 24.41 -8.46 15.54
CA PRO A 242 24.51 -9.68 16.33
C PRO A 242 25.07 -9.35 17.73
N LEU A 243 24.39 -9.84 18.79
CA LEU A 243 24.77 -9.59 20.19
C LEU A 243 25.41 -10.81 20.87
N GLY A 244 25.54 -11.95 20.16
CA GLY A 244 25.96 -13.23 20.72
C GLY A 244 24.81 -13.99 21.39
N GLY A 245 25.05 -15.27 21.76
CA GLY A 245 24.04 -16.12 22.41
C GLY A 245 22.73 -16.32 21.59
N GLY A 246 22.80 -16.14 20.28
CA GLY A 246 21.65 -16.22 19.39
C GLY A 246 20.74 -14.98 19.39
N PHE A 247 21.14 -13.89 20.06
CA PHE A 247 20.45 -12.60 20.02
C PHE A 247 20.93 -11.73 18.86
N SER A 248 20.01 -10.98 18.27
CA SER A 248 20.31 -9.85 17.38
C SER A 248 19.42 -8.64 17.71
N LEU A 249 20.00 -7.45 17.57
CA LEU A 249 19.29 -6.18 17.69
C LEU A 249 19.15 -5.57 16.29
N ARG A 250 17.91 -5.31 15.86
CA ARG A 250 17.62 -4.56 14.65
C ARG A 250 17.14 -3.16 15.01
N SER A 251 17.80 -2.16 14.43
CA SER A 251 17.48 -0.74 14.59
C SER A 251 16.99 -0.19 13.25
N ASP A 252 15.82 0.44 13.22
CA ASP A 252 15.23 1.13 12.06
C ASP A 252 14.94 2.57 12.50
N LEU A 253 15.72 3.52 11.95
CA LEU A 253 15.58 4.94 12.23
C LEU A 253 15.14 5.66 10.95
N ARG A 254 14.13 6.52 11.07
CA ARG A 254 13.57 7.28 9.94
C ARG A 254 13.36 8.73 10.35
N TYR A 255 13.69 9.63 9.46
CA TYR A 255 13.44 11.05 9.64
C TYR A 255 12.86 11.66 8.37
N PHE A 256 11.78 12.41 8.53
CA PHE A 256 11.16 13.18 7.46
C PHE A 256 11.14 14.66 7.80
N ASP A 257 11.41 15.51 6.82
CA ASP A 257 11.14 16.96 6.84
C ASP A 257 10.23 17.30 5.65
N SER A 258 9.01 17.74 5.96
CA SER A 258 7.96 18.04 4.98
C SER A 258 7.57 19.51 5.09
N ARG A 259 7.57 20.21 3.94
CA ARG A 259 7.27 21.63 3.84
C ARG A 259 6.28 21.89 2.72
N GLY A 260 5.51 22.97 2.84
CA GLY A 260 4.68 23.46 1.75
C GLY A 260 5.47 23.71 0.46
N ASP A 261 4.79 23.61 -0.68
CA ASP A 261 5.32 23.89 -2.01
C ASP A 261 4.37 24.76 -2.83
N GLY A 262 4.91 25.74 -3.54
CA GLY A 262 4.19 26.61 -4.48
C GLY A 262 2.98 27.29 -3.85
N ALA A 263 1.79 27.06 -4.39
CA ALA A 263 0.53 27.66 -3.94
C ALA A 263 -0.04 27.07 -2.65
N GLU A 264 0.60 26.05 -2.07
CA GLU A 264 0.15 25.38 -0.84
C GLU A 264 -1.34 24.97 -0.88
N ARG A 265 -1.78 24.34 -1.96
CA ARG A 265 -3.20 24.00 -2.23
C ARG A 265 -3.88 23.18 -1.12
N ALA A 266 -3.13 22.49 -0.28
CA ALA A 266 -3.63 21.76 0.90
C ALA A 266 -3.52 22.58 2.21
N GLY A 267 -3.22 23.88 2.12
CA GLY A 267 -2.82 24.71 3.23
C GLY A 267 -1.32 24.55 3.55
N ARG A 268 -0.86 25.32 4.53
CA ARG A 268 0.53 25.30 4.97
C ARG A 268 0.91 23.92 5.51
N ILE A 269 2.00 23.36 5.00
CA ILE A 269 2.59 22.12 5.50
C ILE A 269 3.94 22.45 6.15
N ASP A 270 4.05 22.11 7.41
CA ASP A 270 5.27 22.15 8.23
C ASP A 270 5.22 20.95 9.17
N ASN A 271 5.93 19.88 8.81
CA ASN A 271 5.96 18.66 9.59
C ASN A 271 7.37 18.03 9.57
N ARG A 272 7.85 17.71 10.74
CA ARG A 272 9.05 16.87 10.93
C ARG A 272 8.61 15.64 11.70
N ASN A 273 9.00 14.47 11.19
CA ASN A 273 8.61 13.19 11.77
C ASN A 273 9.85 12.33 12.00
N PHE A 274 10.22 12.14 13.26
CA PHE A 274 11.27 11.23 13.68
C PHE A 274 10.65 9.90 14.12
N ASN A 275 11.20 8.80 13.62
CA ASN A 275 10.76 7.45 13.92
C ASN A 275 11.95 6.61 14.35
N SER A 276 11.77 5.80 15.38
CA SER A 276 12.73 4.79 15.80
C SER A 276 12.03 3.48 16.14
N MET A 277 12.59 2.36 15.70
CA MET A 277 12.17 1.02 16.09
C MET A 277 13.38 0.18 16.42
N PHE A 278 13.38 -0.41 17.62
CA PHE A 278 14.39 -1.35 18.07
C PHE A 278 13.74 -2.71 18.30
N SER A 279 14.26 -3.75 17.64
CA SER A 279 13.75 -5.10 17.74
C SER A 279 14.83 -6.05 18.25
N LEU A 280 14.60 -6.65 19.41
CA LEU A 280 15.41 -7.74 19.95
C LEU A 280 14.85 -9.08 19.49
N ILE A 281 15.68 -9.85 18.80
CA ILE A 281 15.30 -11.12 18.18
C ILE A 281 16.14 -12.25 18.81
N LYS A 282 15.48 -13.34 19.23
CA LYS A 282 16.11 -14.59 19.66
C LYS A 282 15.26 -15.79 19.26
N GLY A 283 15.76 -16.58 18.32
CA GLY A 283 15.00 -17.74 17.81
C GLY A 283 13.59 -17.33 17.36
N PRO A 284 12.52 -17.93 17.92
CA PRO A 284 11.15 -17.64 17.51
C PRO A 284 10.58 -16.32 18.08
N HIS A 285 11.29 -15.67 19.00
CA HIS A 285 10.82 -14.49 19.71
C HIS A 285 11.35 -13.21 19.06
N LYS A 286 10.48 -12.21 18.88
CA LYS A 286 10.86 -10.84 18.55
C LYS A 286 10.07 -9.85 19.42
N ILE A 287 10.79 -9.02 20.16
CA ILE A 287 10.23 -7.92 20.94
C ILE A 287 10.68 -6.62 20.28
N SER A 288 9.75 -5.73 19.98
CA SER A 288 10.05 -4.44 19.36
C SER A 288 9.47 -3.30 20.20
N ALA A 289 10.27 -2.25 20.39
CA ALA A 289 9.85 -0.98 20.95
C ALA A 289 10.03 0.12 19.91
N THR A 290 9.03 1.00 19.79
CA THR A 290 9.07 2.13 18.84
C THR A 290 8.82 3.45 19.55
N TRP A 291 9.38 4.50 18.96
CA TRP A 291 9.06 5.88 19.27
C TRP A 291 8.92 6.66 17.97
N GLN A 292 7.81 7.38 17.84
CA GLN A 292 7.52 8.25 16.71
C GLN A 292 7.11 9.61 17.24
N GLN A 293 7.72 10.68 16.73
CA GLN A 293 7.47 12.04 17.16
C GLN A 293 7.24 12.95 15.95
N LEU A 294 6.10 13.63 15.95
CA LEU A 294 5.78 14.64 14.97
C LEU A 294 5.92 16.03 15.59
N SER A 295 6.48 16.96 14.86
CA SER A 295 6.61 18.37 15.25
C SER A 295 6.32 19.28 14.07
N GLY A 296 5.75 20.46 14.36
CA GLY A 296 5.25 21.41 13.35
C GLY A 296 3.71 21.40 13.32
N ASP A 297 3.15 22.35 12.59
CA ASP A 297 1.73 22.73 12.69
C ASP A 297 0.79 21.85 11.85
N SER A 298 1.33 20.94 11.03
CA SER A 298 0.53 20.09 10.13
C SER A 298 0.68 18.60 10.43
N ALA A 299 -0.32 17.80 10.02
CA ALA A 299 -0.19 16.36 9.95
C ALA A 299 0.93 15.93 8.96
N PHE A 300 1.45 14.72 9.11
CA PHE A 300 2.44 14.15 8.19
C PHE A 300 1.81 13.94 6.81
N PRO A 301 2.34 14.54 5.74
CA PRO A 301 1.79 14.40 4.41
C PRO A 301 2.26 13.09 3.73
N PHE A 302 1.35 12.45 3.01
CA PHE A 302 1.61 11.31 2.12
C PHE A 302 0.58 11.29 0.99
N LEU A 303 0.87 10.61 -0.11
CA LEU A 303 0.01 10.59 -1.28
C LEU A 303 -1.33 9.91 -1.01
N ASN A 304 -2.42 10.46 -1.55
CA ASN A 304 -3.69 9.75 -1.63
C ASN A 304 -3.47 8.39 -2.36
N GLY A 305 -4.12 7.34 -1.88
CA GLY A 305 -3.88 5.99 -2.37
C GLY A 305 -2.61 5.33 -1.80
N GLY A 306 -1.76 6.08 -1.09
CA GLY A 306 -0.56 5.56 -0.44
C GLY A 306 -0.74 5.25 1.04
N ASP A 307 0.26 4.58 1.61
CA ASP A 307 0.46 4.43 3.05
C ASP A 307 1.60 5.33 3.54
N PRO A 308 1.49 5.94 4.74
CA PRO A 308 2.62 6.63 5.34
C PRO A 308 3.73 5.65 5.72
N TYR A 309 4.96 5.94 5.33
CA TYR A 309 6.12 5.10 5.64
C TYR A 309 6.66 5.38 7.04
N VAL A 310 5.84 5.12 8.07
CA VAL A 310 6.15 5.37 9.49
C VAL A 310 6.18 4.07 10.29
N VAL A 311 6.82 4.10 11.49
CA VAL A 311 6.99 2.88 12.31
C VAL A 311 5.71 2.50 13.07
N ASN A 312 4.85 3.48 13.36
CA ASN A 312 3.58 3.27 14.08
C ASN A 312 2.36 3.22 13.15
N LEU A 313 2.57 2.86 11.86
CA LEU A 313 1.45 2.43 11.00
C LEU A 313 0.91 1.09 11.55
N VAL A 314 -0.29 1.14 12.11
CA VAL A 314 -0.93 -0.03 12.73
C VAL A 314 -2.17 -0.48 11.94
N THR A 315 -3.06 -1.27 12.50
CA THR A 315 -4.14 -1.87 11.72
C THR A 315 -5.24 -0.87 11.36
N TYR A 316 -5.59 0.00 12.29
CA TYR A 316 -6.64 1.01 12.12
C TYR A 316 -6.07 2.42 12.00
N ASN A 317 -5.16 2.82 12.89
CA ASN A 317 -4.62 4.16 12.96
C ASN A 317 -3.21 4.28 12.34
N THR A 318 -2.81 5.50 12.00
CA THR A 318 -1.50 5.81 11.39
C THR A 318 -0.57 6.58 12.30
N TYR A 319 -1.10 7.19 13.38
CA TYR A 319 -0.36 8.05 14.31
C TYR A 319 0.43 9.15 13.58
N THR A 320 -0.24 9.86 12.66
CA THR A 320 0.37 10.85 11.76
C THR A 320 -0.23 12.26 11.89
N ARG A 321 -0.95 12.53 12.97
CA ARG A 321 -1.58 13.84 13.21
C ARG A 321 -0.55 14.86 13.68
N ALA A 322 -0.90 16.15 13.61
CA ALA A 322 -0.01 17.22 14.02
C ALA A 322 0.39 17.11 15.51
N GLU A 323 1.65 17.35 15.80
CA GLU A 323 2.28 17.34 17.16
C GLU A 323 2.17 16.01 17.91
N GLU A 324 1.76 14.94 17.25
CA GLU A 324 1.56 13.64 17.89
C GLU A 324 2.88 12.96 18.23
N ASP A 325 3.01 12.55 19.50
CA ASP A 325 4.04 11.64 19.99
C ASP A 325 3.45 10.26 20.22
N SER A 326 4.02 9.21 19.67
CA SER A 326 3.51 7.85 19.88
C SER A 326 4.61 6.85 20.18
N TRP A 327 4.30 5.90 21.04
CA TRP A 327 5.15 4.75 21.31
C TRP A 327 4.39 3.45 21.12
N GLN A 328 5.12 2.37 20.80
CA GLN A 328 4.54 1.04 20.63
C GLN A 328 5.45 0.00 21.30
N LEU A 329 4.83 -0.99 21.93
CA LEU A 329 5.45 -2.24 22.32
C LEU A 329 4.81 -3.37 21.55
N ARG A 330 5.64 -4.21 20.90
CA ARG A 330 5.20 -5.32 20.06
C ARG A 330 5.95 -6.60 20.41
N TYR A 331 5.21 -7.71 20.39
CA TYR A 331 5.74 -9.06 20.51
C TYR A 331 5.27 -9.91 19.35
N ASP A 332 6.22 -10.63 18.73
CA ASP A 332 5.97 -11.62 17.68
C ASP A 332 6.52 -12.98 18.13
N TYR A 333 5.82 -14.07 17.79
CA TYR A 333 6.23 -15.44 18.06
C TYR A 333 5.97 -16.34 16.85
N ASP A 334 6.97 -17.17 16.48
CA ASP A 334 6.87 -18.21 15.45
C ASP A 334 6.77 -19.59 16.11
N PHE A 335 5.60 -20.24 15.97
CA PHE A 335 5.32 -21.54 16.56
C PHE A 335 6.02 -22.72 15.86
N ALA A 336 6.76 -22.49 14.78
CA ALA A 336 7.59 -23.52 14.16
C ALA A 336 8.56 -24.14 15.17
N ALA A 337 9.07 -23.36 16.14
CA ALA A 337 9.89 -23.85 17.25
C ALA A 337 9.19 -24.81 18.21
N MET A 338 7.86 -24.84 18.19
CA MET A 338 6.99 -25.77 18.97
C MET A 338 6.42 -26.91 18.12
N GLY A 339 6.92 -27.08 16.88
CA GLY A 339 6.42 -28.10 15.96
C GLY A 339 5.15 -27.73 15.20
N LEU A 340 4.76 -26.46 15.18
CA LEU A 340 3.61 -25.93 14.46
C LEU A 340 4.06 -24.93 13.37
N PRO A 341 4.76 -25.39 12.32
CA PRO A 341 5.24 -24.51 11.26
C PRO A 341 4.06 -23.84 10.53
N GLY A 342 4.24 -22.55 10.17
CA GLY A 342 3.21 -21.75 9.53
C GLY A 342 2.28 -21.03 10.49
N LEU A 343 2.25 -21.39 11.79
CA LEU A 343 1.50 -20.65 12.81
C LEU A 343 2.37 -19.53 13.38
N THR A 344 1.85 -18.29 13.34
CA THR A 344 2.51 -17.11 13.93
C THR A 344 1.52 -16.32 14.77
N PHE A 345 2.04 -15.65 15.79
CA PHE A 345 1.30 -14.74 16.66
C PHE A 345 1.99 -13.39 16.70
N MET A 346 1.21 -12.33 16.74
CA MET A 346 1.67 -10.97 17.00
C MET A 346 0.68 -10.27 17.92
N THR A 347 1.20 -9.52 18.89
CA THR A 347 0.40 -8.53 19.61
C THR A 347 1.19 -7.25 19.77
N ARG A 348 0.50 -6.11 19.74
CA ARG A 348 1.10 -4.80 19.97
C ARG A 348 0.13 -3.86 20.67
N TYR A 349 0.70 -2.92 21.39
CA TYR A 349 -0.02 -1.81 21.99
C TYR A 349 0.68 -0.52 21.61
N THR A 350 -0.09 0.45 21.11
CA THR A 350 0.39 1.77 20.69
C THR A 350 -0.38 2.85 21.43
N ASP A 351 0.29 3.91 21.89
CA ASP A 351 -0.29 5.05 22.60
C ASP A 351 0.25 6.33 21.96
N GLY A 352 -0.65 7.14 21.40
CA GLY A 352 -0.39 8.46 20.81
C GLY A 352 -0.95 9.57 21.70
N ARG A 353 -0.20 10.66 21.87
CA ARG A 353 -0.52 11.79 22.73
C ARG A 353 -0.19 13.11 22.05
N HIS A 354 -0.64 14.20 22.65
CA HIS A 354 -0.44 15.59 22.20
C HIS A 354 -1.05 15.88 20.82
N VAL A 355 -2.05 15.08 20.43
CA VAL A 355 -2.65 15.17 19.09
C VAL A 355 -3.37 16.52 18.92
N LYS A 356 -3.00 17.25 17.87
CA LYS A 356 -3.75 18.41 17.38
C LYS A 356 -4.55 18.06 16.14
N ALA A 357 -5.87 18.23 16.22
CA ALA A 357 -6.77 17.98 15.10
C ALA A 357 -8.07 18.78 15.24
N GLY A 358 -8.34 19.68 14.30
CA GLY A 358 -9.51 20.56 14.35
C GLY A 358 -9.51 21.42 15.60
N THR A 359 -10.50 21.22 16.48
CA THR A 359 -10.62 21.94 17.78
C THR A 359 -9.95 21.20 18.94
N VAL A 360 -9.42 20.01 18.71
CA VAL A 360 -8.72 19.22 19.74
C VAL A 360 -7.26 19.63 19.80
N ASP A 361 -6.78 20.05 20.96
CA ASP A 361 -5.43 20.57 21.18
C ASP A 361 -4.53 19.64 22.02
N ASN A 362 -5.06 18.61 22.62
CA ASN A 362 -4.29 17.61 23.39
C ASN A 362 -5.02 16.25 23.34
N GLY A 363 -5.23 15.75 22.13
CA GLY A 363 -5.87 14.47 21.92
C GLY A 363 -4.98 13.32 22.35
N ARG A 364 -5.61 12.19 22.62
CA ARG A 364 -4.93 10.91 22.89
C ARG A 364 -5.63 9.81 22.13
N GLU A 365 -4.85 8.89 21.59
CA GLU A 365 -5.39 7.70 20.95
C GLU A 365 -4.54 6.47 21.27
N THR A 366 -5.20 5.33 21.43
CA THR A 366 -4.53 4.07 21.74
C THR A 366 -5.07 2.97 20.85
N GLU A 367 -4.20 2.06 20.42
CA GLU A 367 -4.60 0.89 19.67
C GLU A 367 -3.88 -0.35 20.19
N ARG A 368 -4.65 -1.41 20.43
CA ARG A 368 -4.13 -2.75 20.69
C ARG A 368 -4.51 -3.64 19.52
N ASP A 369 -3.53 -4.27 18.90
CA ASP A 369 -3.73 -5.28 17.88
C ASP A 369 -3.31 -6.66 18.38
N THR A 370 -4.04 -7.68 17.97
CA THR A 370 -3.65 -9.09 18.08
C THR A 370 -3.89 -9.75 16.73
N ASP A 371 -2.91 -10.51 16.26
CA ASP A 371 -2.88 -11.12 14.94
C ASP A 371 -2.45 -12.60 15.09
N ILE A 372 -3.25 -13.52 14.58
CA ILE A 372 -2.93 -14.94 14.49
C ILE A 372 -3.00 -15.32 13.02
N THR A 373 -1.91 -15.86 12.51
CA THR A 373 -1.82 -16.27 11.10
C THR A 373 -1.38 -17.72 11.02
N TYR A 374 -2.06 -18.51 10.18
CA TYR A 374 -1.67 -19.87 9.86
C TYR A 374 -1.58 -20.05 8.34
N VAL A 375 -0.46 -20.56 7.87
CA VAL A 375 -0.25 -20.98 6.48
C VAL A 375 -0.26 -22.49 6.44
N ILE A 376 -1.16 -23.09 5.64
CA ILE A 376 -1.28 -24.54 5.50
C ILE A 376 -0.01 -25.08 4.82
N GLN A 377 0.66 -26.05 5.46
CA GLN A 377 1.99 -26.50 5.04
C GLN A 377 1.98 -27.62 3.99
N SER A 378 0.87 -28.36 3.85
CA SER A 378 0.78 -29.51 2.94
C SER A 378 -0.66 -29.82 2.54
N GLY A 379 -0.83 -30.76 1.60
CA GLY A 379 -2.14 -31.18 1.11
C GLY A 379 -2.72 -30.26 0.02
N PRO A 380 -3.99 -30.47 -0.37
CA PRO A 380 -4.64 -29.73 -1.46
C PRO A 380 -4.76 -28.21 -1.24
N LEU A 381 -4.75 -27.78 0.03
CA LEU A 381 -4.84 -26.37 0.43
C LEU A 381 -3.50 -25.81 0.90
N LYS A 382 -2.38 -26.43 0.51
CA LYS A 382 -1.05 -25.92 0.81
C LYS A 382 -0.95 -24.44 0.37
N ASP A 383 -0.27 -23.63 1.17
CA ASP A 383 -0.06 -22.18 0.98
C ASP A 383 -1.32 -21.31 1.15
N LEU A 384 -2.50 -21.90 1.50
CA LEU A 384 -3.64 -21.11 1.98
C LEU A 384 -3.26 -20.43 3.31
N ASN A 385 -3.33 -19.11 3.33
CA ASN A 385 -3.11 -18.26 4.49
C ASN A 385 -4.45 -17.96 5.16
N ILE A 386 -4.56 -18.22 6.46
CA ILE A 386 -5.72 -17.89 7.28
C ILE A 386 -5.26 -16.95 8.36
N ARG A 387 -5.82 -15.74 8.40
CA ARG A 387 -5.43 -14.70 9.34
C ARG A 387 -6.64 -14.15 10.07
N TRP A 388 -6.59 -14.20 11.39
CA TRP A 388 -7.51 -13.47 12.26
C TRP A 388 -6.78 -12.30 12.92
N ARG A 389 -7.42 -11.12 12.89
CA ARG A 389 -6.92 -9.90 13.49
C ARG A 389 -8.00 -9.28 14.37
N ASN A 390 -7.63 -8.91 15.59
CA ASN A 390 -8.48 -8.15 16.51
C ASN A 390 -7.83 -6.81 16.82
N VAL A 391 -8.62 -5.75 16.78
CA VAL A 391 -8.22 -4.37 17.07
C VAL A 391 -9.10 -3.82 18.17
N THR A 392 -8.49 -3.15 19.14
CA THR A 392 -9.20 -2.32 20.13
C THR A 392 -8.62 -0.90 20.02
N PHE A 393 -9.39 0.02 19.48
CA PHE A 393 -9.01 1.42 19.35
C PHE A 393 -9.81 2.30 20.33
N ARG A 394 -9.13 3.20 21.05
CA ARG A 394 -9.74 4.14 21.96
C ARG A 394 -9.17 5.53 21.73
N SER A 395 -10.04 6.51 21.77
CA SER A 395 -9.74 7.91 21.53
C SER A 395 -10.25 8.78 22.69
N GLY A 396 -9.44 9.71 23.11
CA GLY A 396 -9.77 10.66 24.17
C GLY A 396 -9.97 12.10 23.68
N ASN A 397 -10.58 12.90 24.51
CA ASN A 397 -10.77 14.35 24.29
C ASN A 397 -11.58 14.71 23.03
N GLY A 398 -12.49 13.83 22.59
CA GLY A 398 -13.35 14.08 21.42
C GLY A 398 -12.66 13.99 20.06
N LEU A 399 -11.48 13.36 19.99
CA LEU A 399 -10.68 13.28 18.78
C LEU A 399 -11.35 12.45 17.68
N THR A 400 -11.84 11.25 18.01
CA THR A 400 -12.57 10.37 17.08
C THR A 400 -13.33 9.28 17.85
N THR A 401 -14.04 8.42 17.14
CA THR A 401 -14.90 7.37 17.71
C THR A 401 -14.09 6.13 18.13
N ASP A 402 -14.35 5.65 19.35
CA ASP A 402 -13.84 4.38 19.85
C ASP A 402 -14.43 3.20 19.07
N LEU A 403 -13.65 2.17 18.85
CA LEU A 403 -14.13 0.96 18.18
C LEU A 403 -13.39 -0.31 18.62
N ASP A 404 -14.06 -1.42 18.39
CA ASP A 404 -13.46 -2.75 18.36
C ASP A 404 -13.65 -3.35 16.98
N GLU A 405 -12.60 -3.95 16.42
CA GLU A 405 -12.63 -4.49 15.06
C GLU A 405 -12.12 -5.91 15.04
N ASN A 406 -12.78 -6.77 14.26
CA ASN A 406 -12.31 -8.10 13.90
C ASN A 406 -12.20 -8.21 12.39
N ARG A 407 -11.11 -8.84 11.93
CA ARG A 407 -10.90 -9.20 10.54
C ARG A 407 -10.62 -10.68 10.41
N LEU A 408 -11.26 -11.32 9.43
CA LEU A 408 -10.88 -12.65 8.96
C LEU A 408 -10.43 -12.52 7.51
N ILE A 409 -9.22 -12.96 7.23
CA ILE A 409 -8.60 -12.83 5.90
C ILE A 409 -8.12 -14.20 5.48
N LEU A 410 -8.62 -14.67 4.31
CA LEU A 410 -8.11 -15.85 3.65
C LEU A 410 -7.36 -15.41 2.39
N GLY A 411 -6.13 -15.82 2.24
CA GLY A 411 -5.28 -15.48 1.10
C GLY A 411 -4.73 -16.72 0.44
N TYR A 412 -4.81 -16.79 -0.89
CA TYR A 412 -4.20 -17.87 -1.68
C TYR A 412 -3.62 -17.32 -2.97
N THR A 413 -2.45 -17.79 -3.33
CA THR A 413 -1.80 -17.43 -4.61
C THR A 413 -1.67 -18.67 -5.49
N LEU A 414 -2.30 -18.63 -6.66
CA LEU A 414 -2.19 -19.64 -7.69
C LEU A 414 -1.16 -19.18 -8.73
N ALA A 415 -0.02 -19.85 -8.78
CA ALA A 415 0.90 -19.70 -9.90
C ALA A 415 0.31 -20.42 -11.12
N LEU A 416 0.25 -19.72 -12.26
CA LEU A 416 -0.26 -20.27 -13.51
C LEU A 416 0.90 -20.84 -14.33
N TRP A 417 2.02 -20.12 -14.40
CA TRP A 417 3.30 -20.54 -14.97
C TRP A 417 4.48 -19.71 -14.45
#